data_2b2f2b73ed394ee0756a59afb7c2caec
#
_entry.id   2b2f2b73ed394ee0756a59afb7c2caec
#
_cell.length_a   1.000
_cell.length_b   1.000
_cell.length_c   1.000
_cell.angle_alpha   90.00
_cell.angle_beta   90.00
_cell.angle_gamma   90.00
#
_symmetry.space_group_name_H-M   'P 1'
#
loop_
_entity.id
_entity.type
_entity.pdbx_description
1 polymer ?
#
loop_
_entity_poly.entity_id
_entity_poly.type
_entity_poly.pdbx_seq_one_letter_code
_entity_poly.pdbx_strand_id
1 'polypeptide(L)'
;TGESAKCTFDCKLDLKNYEEGSVFVRAKVYDSYGNVTEDKDLTCYEYVVDRTAPIQPTGVTASSGETEGGSSFVNISWNAITDDNSFAYYRVYKSNSADGEFTLLKNNVKTVNTYDENVDFSATYYYKVEAVDLAGNVGKQSEVVSCKVKDDTEKPVIYDLLPVDGTRIGNNNNSVTVAASDKAKLSNLKIEYKTNGLFSSYQTIKEIAGNSKNNCTATVALPLDELNSGTEVTIKVTASDSSGNQADEKIATYTIDKDAPEIKDVKLVEKDDNIFNLTWSCDADDLSHFYIYRKRANDKSYVLYDSVMAESGKNSYTYNDNEIAVSDKSVIYKIETFDKAKNSS
;
A
#
# COMPACT_ATOMS: atom_id res chain seq x y z
N THR A 1 -55.79 40.98 13.32
CA THR A 1 -54.68 40.41 12.52
C THR A 1 -54.06 39.31 13.30
N GLY A 2 -54.66 38.08 13.19
CA GLY A 2 -54.13 36.89 13.86
C GLY A 2 -52.97 36.33 13.04
N GLU A 3 -51.84 36.01 13.70
CA GLU A 3 -50.79 35.18 13.12
C GLU A 3 -51.37 33.83 12.75
N SER A 4 -51.12 33.39 11.50
CA SER A 4 -51.49 32.04 11.06
C SER A 4 -50.65 31.02 11.86
N ALA A 5 -51.24 30.30 12.80
CA ALA A 5 -50.62 29.22 13.48
C ALA A 5 -50.39 28.06 12.48
N LYS A 6 -49.14 27.71 12.20
CA LYS A 6 -48.81 26.49 11.47
C LYS A 6 -48.83 25.30 12.43
N CYS A 7 -49.56 24.27 12.08
CA CYS A 7 -49.55 23.02 12.79
C CYS A 7 -49.04 21.92 11.83
N THR A 8 -48.07 21.14 12.25
CA THR A 8 -47.57 19.99 11.51
C THR A 8 -47.83 18.75 12.35
N PHE A 9 -48.37 17.71 11.75
CA PHE A 9 -48.51 16.40 12.39
C PHE A 9 -48.19 15.30 11.42
N ASP A 10 -47.60 14.23 11.94
CA ASP A 10 -47.31 13.02 11.20
C ASP A 10 -48.39 11.98 11.44
N CYS A 11 -48.89 11.39 10.38
CA CYS A 11 -49.80 10.27 10.48
C CYS A 11 -49.27 9.08 9.68
N LYS A 12 -49.36 7.86 10.27
CA LYS A 12 -49.08 6.63 9.58
C LYS A 12 -50.36 6.06 8.97
N LEU A 13 -50.34 5.85 7.65
CA LEU A 13 -51.43 5.14 6.97
C LEU A 13 -51.20 3.63 7.08
N ASP A 14 -52.12 2.89 7.65
CA ASP A 14 -52.11 1.42 7.57
C ASP A 14 -52.78 0.99 6.26
N LEU A 15 -51.92 0.69 5.28
CA LEU A 15 -52.35 0.31 3.93
C LEU A 15 -52.62 -1.20 3.77
N LYS A 16 -52.55 -2.02 4.84
CA LYS A 16 -52.67 -3.49 4.78
C LYS A 16 -53.98 -3.99 4.16
N ASN A 17 -55.06 -3.23 4.36
CA ASN A 17 -56.38 -3.58 3.90
C ASN A 17 -56.81 -2.93 2.59
N TYR A 18 -55.92 -2.17 1.97
CA TYR A 18 -56.18 -1.54 0.65
C TYR A 18 -55.71 -2.48 -0.47
N GLU A 19 -56.47 -2.56 -1.52
CA GLU A 19 -56.06 -3.24 -2.74
C GLU A 19 -54.97 -2.43 -3.50
N GLU A 20 -54.25 -3.04 -4.41
CA GLU A 20 -53.32 -2.34 -5.28
C GLU A 20 -54.06 -1.28 -6.09
N GLY A 21 -53.41 -0.14 -6.27
CA GLY A 21 -53.95 1.02 -7.00
C GLY A 21 -53.79 2.32 -6.24
N SER A 22 -54.49 3.34 -6.73
CA SER A 22 -54.40 4.70 -6.19
C SER A 22 -55.21 4.87 -4.95
N VAL A 23 -54.58 5.39 -3.88
CA VAL A 23 -55.23 5.82 -2.62
C VAL A 23 -55.08 7.32 -2.47
N PHE A 24 -56.20 8.00 -2.33
CA PHE A 24 -56.25 9.45 -2.23
C PHE A 24 -56.38 9.86 -0.76
N VAL A 25 -55.44 10.65 -0.28
CA VAL A 25 -55.41 11.16 1.09
C VAL A 25 -55.60 12.67 1.10
N ARG A 26 -56.55 13.11 1.93
CA ARG A 26 -56.80 14.51 2.19
C ARG A 26 -57.02 14.79 3.68
N ALA A 27 -56.62 15.95 4.17
CA ALA A 27 -56.80 16.35 5.55
C ALA A 27 -57.85 17.43 5.67
N LYS A 28 -58.83 17.27 6.58
CA LYS A 28 -59.76 18.32 7.00
C LYS A 28 -59.26 18.93 8.32
N VAL A 29 -59.25 20.24 8.39
CA VAL A 29 -58.86 20.95 9.61
C VAL A 29 -60.12 21.61 10.19
N TYR A 30 -60.28 21.47 11.50
CA TYR A 30 -61.36 22.10 12.27
C TYR A 30 -60.73 23.18 13.16
N ASP A 31 -61.38 24.33 13.22
CA ASP A 31 -61.05 25.36 14.22
C ASP A 31 -61.83 25.12 15.55
N SER A 32 -61.50 25.88 16.58
CA SER A 32 -62.15 25.80 17.91
C SER A 32 -63.61 26.18 17.91
N TYR A 33 -64.12 26.79 16.85
CA TYR A 33 -65.52 27.18 16.65
C TYR A 33 -66.31 26.17 15.81
N GLY A 34 -65.66 25.09 15.38
CA GLY A 34 -66.27 24.04 14.57
C GLY A 34 -66.30 24.32 13.05
N ASN A 35 -65.67 25.42 12.59
CA ASN A 35 -65.50 25.63 11.16
C ASN A 35 -64.55 24.62 10.59
N VAL A 36 -64.86 24.10 9.41
CA VAL A 36 -64.03 23.08 8.72
C VAL A 36 -63.55 23.57 7.37
N THR A 37 -62.36 23.10 6.94
CA THR A 37 -61.87 23.33 5.61
C THR A 37 -62.89 22.83 4.58
N GLU A 38 -63.35 23.66 3.64
CA GLU A 38 -64.32 23.25 2.62
C GLU A 38 -63.66 22.25 1.63
N ASP A 39 -64.46 21.33 1.10
CA ASP A 39 -63.96 20.24 0.20
C ASP A 39 -63.26 20.79 -1.05
N LYS A 40 -63.68 21.97 -1.57
CA LYS A 40 -63.07 22.67 -2.69
C LYS A 40 -61.62 23.18 -2.43
N ASP A 41 -61.29 23.40 -1.14
CA ASP A 41 -60.01 23.94 -0.70
C ASP A 41 -59.05 22.87 -0.19
N LEU A 42 -59.44 21.58 -0.22
CA LEU A 42 -58.63 20.46 0.25
C LEU A 42 -57.62 20.04 -0.80
N THR A 43 -56.35 20.01 -0.42
CA THR A 43 -55.30 19.37 -1.23
C THR A 43 -55.46 17.86 -1.09
N CYS A 44 -55.55 17.17 -2.23
CA CYS A 44 -55.61 15.72 -2.30
C CYS A 44 -54.26 15.20 -2.77
N TYR A 45 -53.69 14.28 -2.01
CA TYR A 45 -52.42 13.62 -2.36
C TYR A 45 -52.74 12.19 -2.79
N GLU A 46 -52.23 11.82 -3.96
CA GLU A 46 -52.32 10.47 -4.48
C GLU A 46 -51.10 9.66 -4.07
N TYR A 47 -51.34 8.47 -3.53
CA TYR A 47 -50.34 7.44 -3.23
C TYR A 47 -50.72 6.18 -4.00
N VAL A 48 -49.74 5.48 -4.56
CA VAL A 48 -49.95 4.21 -5.23
C VAL A 48 -49.58 3.09 -4.27
N VAL A 49 -50.52 2.20 -4.00
CA VAL A 49 -50.27 0.93 -3.30
C VAL A 49 -49.86 -0.08 -4.33
N ASP A 50 -48.59 -0.44 -4.32
CA ASP A 50 -47.99 -1.42 -5.21
C ASP A 50 -47.34 -2.53 -4.37
N ARG A 51 -47.71 -3.78 -4.60
CA ARG A 51 -47.19 -4.99 -3.96
C ARG A 51 -46.67 -6.00 -4.97
N THR A 52 -46.77 -5.68 -6.21
CA THR A 52 -46.31 -6.52 -7.33
C THR A 52 -44.83 -6.28 -7.54
N ALA A 53 -44.02 -7.27 -7.24
CA ALA A 53 -42.56 -7.16 -7.44
C ALA A 53 -42.20 -7.23 -8.95
N PRO A 54 -41.12 -6.56 -9.37
CA PRO A 54 -40.61 -6.66 -10.71
C PRO A 54 -40.30 -8.11 -11.13
N ILE A 55 -40.38 -8.39 -12.42
CA ILE A 55 -40.04 -9.71 -12.95
C ILE A 55 -38.57 -10.04 -12.73
N GLN A 56 -38.26 -11.33 -12.77
CA GLN A 56 -36.87 -11.83 -12.67
C GLN A 56 -36.03 -11.30 -13.86
N PRO A 57 -34.86 -10.67 -13.60
CA PRO A 57 -33.94 -10.29 -14.67
C PRO A 57 -33.50 -11.49 -15.53
N THR A 58 -33.50 -11.32 -16.83
CA THR A 58 -33.15 -12.37 -17.82
C THR A 58 -31.95 -11.93 -18.67
N GLY A 59 -31.37 -12.87 -19.42
CA GLY A 59 -30.24 -12.58 -20.30
C GLY A 59 -28.98 -12.11 -19.55
N VAL A 60 -28.85 -12.51 -18.27
CA VAL A 60 -27.67 -12.15 -17.49
C VAL A 60 -26.44 -12.84 -18.06
N THR A 61 -25.40 -12.06 -18.30
CA THR A 61 -24.10 -12.54 -18.79
C THR A 61 -22.98 -11.92 -17.95
N ALA A 62 -21.86 -12.61 -17.88
CA ALA A 62 -20.65 -12.11 -17.21
C ALA A 62 -19.43 -12.38 -18.10
N SER A 63 -18.61 -11.37 -18.33
CA SER A 63 -17.41 -11.47 -19.17
C SER A 63 -16.23 -10.78 -18.52
N SER A 64 -15.06 -11.43 -18.55
CA SER A 64 -13.81 -10.89 -18.03
C SER A 64 -13.21 -9.89 -19.03
N GLY A 65 -12.63 -8.83 -18.49
CA GLY A 65 -11.85 -7.82 -19.18
C GLY A 65 -10.63 -7.38 -18.38
N GLU A 66 -9.84 -6.53 -18.99
CA GLU A 66 -8.64 -5.93 -18.39
C GLU A 66 -8.62 -4.44 -18.74
N THR A 67 -8.28 -3.61 -17.77
CA THR A 67 -8.11 -2.15 -17.95
C THR A 67 -6.80 -1.86 -18.68
N GLU A 68 -6.61 -0.65 -19.19
CA GLU A 68 -5.33 -0.19 -19.76
C GLU A 68 -4.18 -0.25 -18.73
N GLY A 69 -4.50 -0.16 -17.45
CA GLY A 69 -3.54 -0.30 -16.34
C GLY A 69 -3.24 -1.75 -15.92
N GLY A 70 -3.77 -2.75 -16.65
CA GLY A 70 -3.51 -4.17 -16.38
C GLY A 70 -4.33 -4.79 -15.25
N SER A 71 -5.33 -4.09 -14.67
CA SER A 71 -6.21 -4.66 -13.65
C SER A 71 -7.35 -5.42 -14.29
N SER A 72 -7.67 -6.59 -13.75
CA SER A 72 -8.80 -7.38 -14.22
C SER A 72 -10.15 -6.86 -13.70
N PHE A 73 -11.19 -7.06 -14.46
CA PHE A 73 -12.58 -6.80 -14.07
C PHE A 73 -13.53 -7.83 -14.68
N VAL A 74 -14.75 -7.92 -14.15
CA VAL A 74 -15.86 -8.64 -14.76
C VAL A 74 -16.97 -7.65 -15.10
N ASN A 75 -17.37 -7.61 -16.36
CA ASN A 75 -18.57 -6.90 -16.82
C ASN A 75 -19.77 -7.83 -16.69
N ILE A 76 -20.77 -7.42 -15.91
CA ILE A 76 -22.04 -8.12 -15.73
C ILE A 76 -23.12 -7.32 -16.47
N SER A 77 -23.88 -7.95 -17.38
CA SER A 77 -24.95 -7.30 -18.13
C SER A 77 -26.20 -8.17 -18.18
N TRP A 78 -27.37 -7.55 -18.42
CA TRP A 78 -28.68 -8.21 -18.44
C TRP A 78 -29.68 -7.46 -19.31
N ASN A 79 -30.84 -8.10 -19.56
CA ASN A 79 -31.93 -7.45 -20.28
C ASN A 79 -32.65 -6.45 -19.37
N ALA A 80 -33.07 -5.31 -19.94
CA ALA A 80 -33.85 -4.32 -19.20
C ALA A 80 -35.23 -4.90 -18.79
N ILE A 81 -35.67 -4.50 -17.58
CA ILE A 81 -37.07 -4.65 -17.18
C ILE A 81 -37.90 -3.61 -17.94
N THR A 82 -38.87 -4.04 -18.68
CA THR A 82 -39.70 -3.17 -19.54
C THR A 82 -41.18 -3.28 -19.25
N ASP A 83 -41.62 -4.24 -18.48
CA ASP A 83 -42.99 -4.57 -18.16
C ASP A 83 -43.45 -4.07 -16.77
N ASP A 84 -42.58 -3.42 -16.06
CA ASP A 84 -42.84 -2.77 -14.78
C ASP A 84 -42.59 -1.27 -14.88
N ASN A 85 -43.68 -0.46 -14.92
CA ASN A 85 -43.61 1.00 -14.96
C ASN A 85 -43.14 1.59 -13.63
N SER A 86 -43.12 0.81 -12.57
CA SER A 86 -42.64 1.18 -11.22
C SER A 86 -41.18 0.78 -10.98
N PHE A 87 -40.49 0.19 -11.95
CA PHE A 87 -39.06 -0.19 -11.81
C PHE A 87 -38.20 0.97 -11.32
N ALA A 88 -37.35 0.73 -10.30
CA ALA A 88 -36.47 1.71 -9.71
C ALA A 88 -34.98 1.44 -9.98
N TYR A 89 -34.50 0.23 -9.69
CA TYR A 89 -33.08 -0.12 -9.83
C TYR A 89 -32.82 -1.63 -9.73
N TYR A 90 -31.60 -2.01 -10.07
CA TYR A 90 -31.10 -3.37 -9.87
C TYR A 90 -30.14 -3.45 -8.68
N ARG A 91 -30.08 -4.66 -8.08
CA ARG A 91 -29.01 -5.09 -7.17
C ARG A 91 -28.25 -6.23 -7.81
N VAL A 92 -26.93 -6.21 -7.67
CA VAL A 92 -26.03 -7.25 -8.18
C VAL A 92 -25.33 -7.91 -7.01
N TYR A 93 -25.31 -9.23 -7.00
CA TYR A 93 -24.73 -10.06 -5.97
C TYR A 93 -23.58 -10.89 -6.55
N LYS A 94 -22.57 -11.14 -5.72
CA LYS A 94 -21.36 -11.91 -6.03
C LYS A 94 -21.18 -13.06 -5.04
N SER A 95 -20.65 -14.18 -5.53
CA SER A 95 -20.14 -15.30 -4.73
C SER A 95 -18.86 -15.86 -5.34
N ASN A 96 -18.04 -16.52 -4.53
CA ASN A 96 -16.88 -17.29 -4.98
C ASN A 96 -17.22 -18.76 -5.30
N SER A 97 -18.47 -19.18 -5.10
CA SER A 97 -18.95 -20.54 -5.36
C SER A 97 -20.36 -20.50 -5.93
N ALA A 98 -20.70 -21.45 -6.80
CA ALA A 98 -22.02 -21.53 -7.44
C ALA A 98 -23.15 -21.70 -6.40
N ASP A 99 -22.90 -22.51 -5.38
CA ASP A 99 -23.86 -22.84 -4.29
C ASP A 99 -23.53 -22.09 -2.99
N GLY A 100 -22.61 -21.12 -3.04
CA GLY A 100 -22.18 -20.35 -1.88
C GLY A 100 -23.12 -19.23 -1.51
N GLU A 101 -22.78 -18.53 -0.43
CA GLU A 101 -23.47 -17.32 -0.03
C GLU A 101 -23.16 -16.18 -1.03
N PHE A 102 -24.23 -15.53 -1.51
CA PHE A 102 -24.15 -14.37 -2.39
C PHE A 102 -24.22 -13.09 -1.58
N THR A 103 -23.18 -12.29 -1.65
CA THR A 103 -23.09 -10.97 -1.00
C THR A 103 -23.41 -9.84 -1.97
N LEU A 104 -23.98 -8.75 -1.46
CA LEU A 104 -24.32 -7.59 -2.26
C LEU A 104 -23.05 -6.93 -2.81
N LEU A 105 -22.88 -6.95 -4.14
CA LEU A 105 -21.77 -6.30 -4.83
C LEU A 105 -22.10 -4.84 -5.17
N LYS A 106 -23.25 -4.60 -5.79
CA LYS A 106 -23.70 -3.25 -6.17
C LYS A 106 -25.19 -3.07 -5.84
N ASN A 107 -25.52 -1.90 -5.33
CA ASN A 107 -26.89 -1.47 -5.07
C ASN A 107 -27.23 -0.25 -5.93
N ASN A 108 -28.51 -0.03 -6.19
CA ASN A 108 -29.04 1.13 -6.91
C ASN A 108 -28.46 1.30 -8.34
N VAL A 109 -28.25 0.20 -9.06
CA VAL A 109 -27.79 0.20 -10.46
C VAL A 109 -28.98 0.53 -11.36
N LYS A 110 -28.87 1.62 -12.12
CA LYS A 110 -29.94 2.10 -13.03
C LYS A 110 -29.68 1.78 -14.51
N THR A 111 -28.53 1.21 -14.81
CA THR A 111 -28.12 0.71 -16.12
C THR A 111 -28.35 -0.80 -16.20
N VAL A 112 -28.27 -1.36 -17.39
CA VAL A 112 -28.36 -2.80 -17.62
C VAL A 112 -27.03 -3.52 -17.60
N ASN A 113 -26.01 -2.88 -17.02
CA ASN A 113 -24.69 -3.44 -16.79
C ASN A 113 -24.00 -2.82 -15.59
N THR A 114 -23.01 -3.50 -15.07
CA THR A 114 -22.08 -2.99 -14.05
C THR A 114 -20.76 -3.75 -14.10
N TYR A 115 -19.75 -3.23 -13.39
CA TYR A 115 -18.44 -3.84 -13.33
C TYR A 115 -18.10 -4.28 -11.89
N ASP A 116 -17.52 -5.47 -11.80
CA ASP A 116 -16.81 -5.93 -10.61
C ASP A 116 -15.31 -5.75 -10.85
N GLU A 117 -14.73 -4.76 -10.22
CA GLU A 117 -13.31 -4.40 -10.30
C GLU A 117 -12.46 -5.06 -9.21
N ASN A 118 -13.11 -5.81 -8.31
CA ASN A 118 -12.42 -6.52 -7.22
C ASN A 118 -12.41 -8.02 -7.51
N VAL A 119 -11.67 -8.39 -8.54
CA VAL A 119 -11.52 -9.76 -9.00
C VAL A 119 -10.04 -10.10 -9.17
N ASP A 120 -9.69 -11.34 -8.85
CA ASP A 120 -8.35 -11.87 -9.01
C ASP A 120 -8.22 -12.59 -10.36
N PHE A 121 -7.05 -12.51 -10.97
CA PHE A 121 -6.73 -13.28 -12.16
C PHE A 121 -6.96 -14.78 -11.91
N SER A 122 -7.32 -15.52 -12.95
CA SER A 122 -7.56 -16.97 -12.94
C SER A 122 -8.70 -17.44 -12.03
N ALA A 123 -9.27 -16.59 -11.21
CA ALA A 123 -10.37 -16.92 -10.31
C ALA A 123 -11.71 -17.05 -11.06
N THR A 124 -12.65 -17.81 -10.51
CA THR A 124 -14.02 -17.91 -11.01
C THR A 124 -14.97 -17.28 -10.01
N TYR A 125 -15.81 -16.38 -10.49
CA TYR A 125 -16.84 -15.71 -9.70
C TYR A 125 -18.23 -15.99 -10.27
N TYR A 126 -19.23 -15.88 -9.39
CA TYR A 126 -20.63 -16.17 -9.66
C TYR A 126 -21.47 -14.95 -9.32
N TYR A 127 -22.45 -14.65 -10.20
CA TYR A 127 -23.26 -13.44 -10.06
C TYR A 127 -24.74 -13.74 -10.20
N LYS A 128 -25.55 -12.92 -9.50
CA LYS A 128 -26.99 -12.83 -9.63
C LYS A 128 -27.43 -11.37 -9.67
N VAL A 129 -28.55 -11.13 -10.31
CA VAL A 129 -29.18 -9.81 -10.39
C VAL A 129 -30.62 -9.90 -9.93
N GLU A 130 -31.09 -8.92 -9.16
CA GLU A 130 -32.51 -8.74 -8.84
C GLU A 130 -32.95 -7.31 -9.15
N ALA A 131 -34.24 -7.12 -9.40
CA ALA A 131 -34.84 -5.83 -9.65
C ALA A 131 -35.65 -5.38 -8.42
N VAL A 132 -35.69 -4.07 -8.20
CA VAL A 132 -36.47 -3.42 -7.14
C VAL A 132 -37.27 -2.29 -7.76
N ASP A 133 -38.54 -2.14 -7.36
CA ASP A 133 -39.43 -1.08 -7.78
C ASP A 133 -39.40 0.15 -6.86
N LEU A 134 -40.20 1.17 -7.20
CA LEU A 134 -40.32 2.40 -6.43
C LEU A 134 -41.06 2.21 -5.09
N ALA A 135 -41.88 1.17 -4.95
CA ALA A 135 -42.58 0.82 -3.72
C ALA A 135 -41.69 0.01 -2.77
N GLY A 136 -40.54 -0.47 -3.23
CA GLY A 136 -39.59 -1.27 -2.47
C GLY A 136 -39.84 -2.79 -2.59
N ASN A 137 -40.73 -3.25 -3.47
CA ASN A 137 -40.89 -4.67 -3.72
C ASN A 137 -39.67 -5.21 -4.47
N VAL A 138 -39.25 -6.41 -4.09
CA VAL A 138 -38.01 -7.04 -4.59
C VAL A 138 -38.41 -8.25 -5.44
N GLY A 139 -37.97 -8.25 -6.68
CA GLY A 139 -38.20 -9.35 -7.62
C GLY A 139 -37.35 -10.58 -7.30
N LYS A 140 -37.67 -11.68 -7.97
CA LYS A 140 -36.86 -12.91 -7.88
C LYS A 140 -35.47 -12.67 -8.49
N GLN A 141 -34.44 -13.20 -7.83
CA GLN A 141 -33.08 -13.18 -8.36
C GLN A 141 -32.95 -13.96 -9.68
N SER A 142 -32.09 -13.51 -10.58
CA SER A 142 -31.77 -14.20 -11.83
C SER A 142 -31.17 -15.59 -11.56
N GLU A 143 -31.10 -16.40 -12.61
CA GLU A 143 -30.23 -17.57 -12.59
C GLU A 143 -28.76 -17.15 -12.33
N VAL A 144 -27.97 -18.07 -11.78
CA VAL A 144 -26.55 -17.87 -11.53
C VAL A 144 -25.79 -17.84 -12.84
N VAL A 145 -24.97 -16.83 -13.05
CA VAL A 145 -23.97 -16.83 -14.12
C VAL A 145 -22.57 -16.87 -13.54
N SER A 146 -21.64 -17.51 -14.23
CA SER A 146 -20.25 -17.58 -13.81
C SER A 146 -19.35 -16.90 -14.84
N CYS A 147 -18.23 -16.37 -14.33
CA CYS A 147 -17.15 -15.87 -15.17
C CYS A 147 -15.82 -16.33 -14.60
N LYS A 148 -15.02 -17.05 -15.40
CA LYS A 148 -13.61 -17.24 -15.13
C LYS A 148 -12.87 -15.98 -15.56
N VAL A 149 -12.18 -15.32 -14.64
CA VAL A 149 -11.32 -14.17 -14.93
C VAL A 149 -10.13 -14.64 -15.76
N LYS A 150 -9.72 -13.82 -16.73
CA LYS A 150 -8.56 -14.08 -17.59
C LYS A 150 -7.35 -14.53 -16.78
N ASP A 151 -6.58 -15.47 -17.33
CA ASP A 151 -5.34 -15.93 -16.71
C ASP A 151 -4.26 -14.83 -16.86
N ASP A 152 -3.48 -14.62 -15.82
CA ASP A 152 -2.29 -13.81 -15.89
C ASP A 152 -1.12 -14.64 -16.40
N THR A 153 -0.37 -14.10 -17.34
CA THR A 153 0.81 -14.74 -17.96
C THR A 153 2.09 -13.91 -17.82
N GLU A 154 1.99 -12.75 -17.16
CA GLU A 154 3.15 -11.92 -16.91
C GLU A 154 3.91 -12.41 -15.68
N LYS A 155 5.22 -12.20 -15.68
CA LYS A 155 6.08 -12.57 -14.57
C LYS A 155 6.17 -11.41 -13.57
N PRO A 156 6.25 -11.68 -12.26
CA PRO A 156 6.63 -10.67 -11.29
C PRO A 156 7.98 -10.03 -11.61
N VAL A 157 8.14 -8.77 -11.24
CA VAL A 157 9.38 -8.02 -11.40
C VAL A 157 9.98 -7.75 -10.03
N ILE A 158 11.24 -8.21 -9.83
CA ILE A 158 12.07 -7.83 -8.69
C ILE A 158 12.84 -6.58 -9.11
N TYR A 159 12.38 -5.38 -8.70
CA TYR A 159 12.95 -4.13 -9.17
C TYR A 159 14.05 -3.56 -8.26
N ASP A 160 14.00 -3.86 -6.94
CA ASP A 160 15.05 -3.45 -6.01
C ASP A 160 15.75 -4.65 -5.35
N LEU A 161 17.06 -4.57 -5.23
CA LEU A 161 17.91 -5.35 -4.36
C LEU A 161 19.02 -4.42 -3.90
N LEU A 162 18.91 -3.95 -2.66
CA LEU A 162 19.81 -2.98 -2.06
C LEU A 162 20.45 -3.54 -0.78
N PRO A 163 21.70 -3.20 -0.50
CA PRO A 163 22.60 -2.35 -1.29
C PRO A 163 22.91 -2.97 -2.66
N VAL A 164 23.49 -2.17 -3.57
CA VAL A 164 23.85 -2.66 -4.91
C VAL A 164 24.92 -3.73 -4.85
N ASP A 165 24.98 -4.53 -5.90
CA ASP A 165 26.00 -5.57 -6.07
C ASP A 165 27.44 -5.03 -5.89
N GLY A 166 28.30 -5.81 -5.25
CA GLY A 166 29.68 -5.43 -4.94
C GLY A 166 29.85 -4.55 -3.70
N THR A 167 28.78 -4.21 -2.96
CA THR A 167 28.88 -3.39 -1.74
C THR A 167 29.59 -4.17 -0.62
N ARG A 168 30.43 -3.48 0.17
CA ARG A 168 30.94 -3.98 1.44
C ARG A 168 29.88 -3.81 2.54
N ILE A 169 29.68 -4.86 3.35
CA ILE A 169 28.67 -4.91 4.39
C ILE A 169 29.34 -5.15 5.75
N GLY A 170 29.12 -4.24 6.67
CA GLY A 170 29.62 -4.31 8.06
C GLY A 170 28.48 -4.34 9.09
N ASN A 171 28.87 -4.29 10.36
CA ASN A 171 27.91 -4.37 11.47
C ASN A 171 26.86 -3.25 11.46
N ASN A 172 27.19 -2.09 10.90
CA ASN A 172 26.34 -0.91 10.89
C ASN A 172 25.50 -0.76 9.59
N ASN A 173 25.69 -1.64 8.58
CA ASN A 173 24.94 -1.63 7.34
C ASN A 173 24.60 -3.04 6.83
N ASN A 174 24.24 -3.95 7.73
CA ASN A 174 24.01 -5.37 7.43
C ASN A 174 22.63 -5.69 6.83
N SER A 175 21.85 -4.70 6.45
CA SER A 175 20.50 -4.91 5.95
C SER A 175 20.46 -4.99 4.44
N VAL A 176 19.72 -5.98 3.93
CA VAL A 176 19.37 -6.12 2.51
C VAL A 176 17.88 -5.83 2.34
N THR A 177 17.56 -4.93 1.44
CA THR A 177 16.17 -4.58 1.10
C THR A 177 15.85 -5.03 -0.32
N VAL A 178 14.71 -5.68 -0.46
CA VAL A 178 14.20 -6.23 -1.71
C VAL A 178 12.80 -5.70 -1.95
N ALA A 179 12.50 -5.35 -3.19
CA ALA A 179 11.15 -5.00 -3.61
C ALA A 179 10.77 -5.72 -4.90
N ALA A 180 9.55 -6.23 -4.92
CA ALA A 180 8.96 -6.90 -6.07
C ALA A 180 7.51 -6.44 -6.29
N SER A 181 7.06 -6.49 -7.53
CA SER A 181 5.65 -6.19 -7.89
C SER A 181 5.19 -7.04 -9.06
N ASP A 182 3.88 -7.17 -9.12
CA ASP A 182 3.17 -7.77 -10.25
C ASP A 182 1.77 -7.16 -10.38
N LYS A 183 1.14 -7.27 -11.55
CA LYS A 183 -0.26 -6.88 -11.74
C LYS A 183 -1.23 -7.85 -11.05
N ALA A 184 -0.88 -9.13 -11.00
CA ALA A 184 -1.51 -10.11 -10.13
C ALA A 184 -0.96 -9.98 -8.71
N LYS A 185 -1.58 -10.67 -7.77
CA LYS A 185 -1.08 -10.72 -6.39
C LYS A 185 0.18 -11.56 -6.32
N LEU A 186 1.20 -11.07 -5.63
CA LEU A 186 2.37 -11.87 -5.32
C LEU A 186 2.00 -13.01 -4.37
N SER A 187 2.37 -14.23 -4.69
CA SER A 187 2.15 -15.42 -3.85
C SER A 187 3.34 -15.73 -2.97
N ASN A 188 4.56 -15.44 -3.44
CA ASN A 188 5.78 -15.68 -2.69
C ASN A 188 6.88 -14.68 -3.05
N LEU A 189 7.66 -14.27 -2.05
CA LEU A 189 8.93 -13.57 -2.18
C LEU A 189 9.92 -14.25 -1.25
N LYS A 190 11.01 -14.82 -1.79
CA LYS A 190 12.02 -15.56 -1.05
C LYS A 190 13.38 -14.93 -1.20
N ILE A 191 14.08 -14.75 -0.07
CA ILE A 191 15.43 -14.21 0.02
C ILE A 191 16.31 -15.30 0.62
N GLU A 192 17.33 -15.69 -0.11
CA GLU A 192 18.29 -16.71 0.26
C GLU A 192 19.70 -16.16 0.19
N TYR A 193 20.61 -16.72 0.97
CA TYR A 193 22.03 -16.41 0.88
C TYR A 193 22.88 -17.69 0.83
N LYS A 194 24.06 -17.56 0.27
CA LYS A 194 25.14 -18.55 0.38
C LYS A 194 26.47 -17.81 0.54
N THR A 195 27.48 -18.53 1.03
CA THR A 195 28.86 -18.03 1.10
C THR A 195 29.79 -18.91 0.28
N ASN A 196 30.97 -18.40 -0.01
CA ASN A 196 32.03 -19.17 -0.67
C ASN A 196 32.74 -20.18 0.24
N GLY A 197 32.26 -20.39 1.47
CA GLY A 197 32.86 -21.27 2.48
C GLY A 197 31.82 -22.05 3.27
N LEU A 198 31.48 -21.56 4.47
CA LEU A 198 30.68 -22.27 5.47
C LEU A 198 29.26 -22.66 4.97
N PHE A 199 28.63 -21.84 4.13
CA PHE A 199 27.31 -22.08 3.58
C PHE A 199 27.39 -22.13 2.04
N SER A 200 27.90 -23.23 1.50
CA SER A 200 28.05 -23.45 0.05
C SER A 200 26.71 -23.67 -0.68
N SER A 201 25.65 -24.03 0.04
CA SER A 201 24.26 -24.10 -0.46
C SER A 201 23.45 -22.90 0.02
N TYR A 202 22.43 -22.50 -0.76
CA TYR A 202 21.55 -21.43 -0.37
C TYR A 202 20.77 -21.74 0.91
N GLN A 203 20.78 -20.80 1.84
CA GLN A 203 20.01 -20.80 3.08
C GLN A 203 18.95 -19.71 3.02
N THR A 204 17.73 -20.04 3.42
CA THR A 204 16.64 -19.04 3.44
C THR A 204 16.80 -18.09 4.61
N ILE A 205 16.87 -16.79 4.32
CA ILE A 205 16.82 -15.73 5.34
C ILE A 205 15.37 -15.37 5.62
N LYS A 206 14.59 -15.19 4.56
CA LYS A 206 13.20 -14.75 4.66
C LYS A 206 12.37 -15.35 3.52
N GLU A 207 11.16 -15.75 3.88
CA GLU A 207 10.14 -16.11 2.92
C GLU A 207 8.83 -15.45 3.32
N ILE A 208 8.19 -14.78 2.37
CA ILE A 208 6.88 -14.15 2.53
C ILE A 208 5.95 -14.88 1.58
N ALA A 209 5.16 -15.80 2.13
CA ALA A 209 4.18 -16.57 1.41
C ALA A 209 2.76 -16.01 1.64
N GLY A 210 1.86 -16.24 0.69
CA GLY A 210 0.45 -15.83 0.81
C GLY A 210 0.24 -14.32 0.82
N ASN A 211 1.13 -13.57 0.21
CA ASN A 211 0.97 -12.13 0.07
C ASN A 211 -0.20 -11.82 -0.87
N SER A 212 -1.25 -11.18 -0.35
CA SER A 212 -2.44 -10.81 -1.13
C SER A 212 -2.34 -9.44 -1.81
N LYS A 213 -1.12 -8.89 -1.95
CA LYS A 213 -0.84 -7.58 -2.53
C LYS A 213 -0.09 -7.69 -3.85
N ASN A 214 -0.26 -6.70 -4.71
CA ASN A 214 0.44 -6.58 -5.99
C ASN A 214 1.91 -6.15 -5.83
N ASN A 215 2.32 -5.73 -4.64
CA ASN A 215 3.70 -5.36 -4.33
C ASN A 215 4.13 -5.93 -2.98
N CYS A 216 5.43 -6.15 -2.83
CA CYS A 216 6.03 -6.60 -1.59
C CYS A 216 7.41 -5.97 -1.43
N THR A 217 7.69 -5.46 -0.24
CA THR A 217 9.03 -5.00 0.14
C THR A 217 9.44 -5.73 1.40
N ALA A 218 10.66 -6.23 1.43
CA ALA A 218 11.23 -6.91 2.58
C ALA A 218 12.63 -6.38 2.88
N THR A 219 12.90 -6.12 4.14
CA THR A 219 14.24 -5.84 4.64
C THR A 219 14.66 -6.97 5.59
N VAL A 220 15.86 -7.49 5.40
CA VAL A 220 16.45 -8.56 6.19
C VAL A 220 17.86 -8.18 6.62
N ALA A 221 18.26 -8.60 7.82
CA ALA A 221 19.65 -8.53 8.27
C ALA A 221 20.40 -9.80 7.88
N LEU A 222 21.63 -9.65 7.42
CA LEU A 222 22.52 -10.79 7.21
C LEU A 222 23.03 -11.34 8.55
N PRO A 223 23.27 -12.66 8.69
CA PRO A 223 23.76 -13.27 9.93
C PRO A 223 25.28 -13.05 10.08
N LEU A 224 25.69 -11.81 10.32
CA LEU A 224 27.10 -11.43 10.34
C LEU A 224 27.93 -12.12 11.44
N ASP A 225 27.30 -12.53 12.55
CA ASP A 225 28.01 -13.15 13.67
C ASP A 225 28.76 -14.41 13.28
N GLU A 226 28.27 -15.12 12.26
CA GLU A 226 28.84 -16.37 11.73
C GLU A 226 29.83 -16.15 10.57
N LEU A 227 30.04 -14.89 10.13
CA LEU A 227 30.82 -14.53 8.95
C LEU A 227 32.03 -13.70 9.32
N ASN A 228 33.19 -13.97 8.75
CA ASN A 228 34.41 -13.20 8.94
C ASN A 228 34.56 -12.11 7.87
N SER A 229 35.32 -11.06 8.17
CA SER A 229 35.75 -10.09 7.14
C SER A 229 36.42 -10.80 5.97
N GLY A 230 36.15 -10.32 4.75
CA GLY A 230 36.61 -10.92 3.51
C GLY A 230 35.73 -12.07 2.98
N THR A 231 34.71 -12.52 3.75
CA THR A 231 33.75 -13.51 3.24
C THR A 231 32.86 -12.88 2.16
N GLU A 232 32.73 -13.56 1.02
CA GLU A 232 31.75 -13.21 0.00
C GLU A 232 30.40 -13.87 0.31
N VAL A 233 29.34 -13.08 0.30
CA VAL A 233 27.95 -13.49 0.49
C VAL A 233 27.16 -13.21 -0.78
N THR A 234 26.63 -14.25 -1.39
CA THR A 234 25.73 -14.12 -2.54
C THR A 234 24.27 -14.18 -2.05
N ILE A 235 23.52 -13.15 -2.31
CA ILE A 235 22.06 -13.09 -2.11
C ILE A 235 21.37 -13.50 -3.40
N LYS A 236 20.38 -14.36 -3.28
CA LYS A 236 19.45 -14.71 -4.36
C LYS A 236 18.04 -14.37 -3.94
N VAL A 237 17.32 -13.72 -4.82
CA VAL A 237 15.91 -13.35 -4.65
C VAL A 237 15.08 -13.99 -5.73
N THR A 238 13.99 -14.63 -5.32
CA THR A 238 12.98 -15.21 -6.21
C THR A 238 11.59 -14.71 -5.80
N ALA A 239 10.70 -14.55 -6.75
CA ALA A 239 9.31 -14.19 -6.51
C ALA A 239 8.38 -14.98 -7.43
N SER A 240 7.16 -15.24 -6.98
CA SER A 240 6.07 -15.78 -7.78
C SER A 240 4.77 -15.04 -7.52
N ASP A 241 3.86 -15.05 -8.50
CA ASP A 241 2.51 -14.51 -8.38
C ASP A 241 1.48 -15.59 -8.02
N SER A 242 0.23 -15.18 -7.88
CA SER A 242 -0.90 -16.06 -7.59
C SER A 242 -1.34 -16.90 -8.79
N SER A 243 -0.89 -16.58 -10.00
CA SER A 243 -1.14 -17.32 -11.24
C SER A 243 -0.09 -18.40 -11.50
N GLY A 244 1.01 -18.41 -10.74
CA GLY A 244 2.10 -19.38 -10.81
C GLY A 244 3.28 -18.93 -11.67
N ASN A 245 3.29 -17.70 -12.21
CA ASN A 245 4.42 -17.19 -12.95
C ASN A 245 5.59 -16.89 -12.01
N GLN A 246 6.81 -17.14 -12.47
CA GLN A 246 8.04 -16.95 -11.70
C GLN A 246 8.82 -15.75 -12.23
N ALA A 247 9.26 -14.87 -11.33
CA ALA A 247 10.18 -13.80 -11.66
C ALA A 247 11.51 -14.35 -12.15
N ASP A 248 12.22 -13.57 -12.97
CA ASP A 248 13.63 -13.81 -13.21
C ASP A 248 14.41 -13.56 -11.90
N GLU A 249 15.30 -14.49 -11.55
CA GLU A 249 16.07 -14.40 -10.30
C GLU A 249 16.94 -13.13 -10.28
N LYS A 250 16.99 -12.47 -9.10
CA LYS A 250 17.90 -11.36 -8.88
C LYS A 250 19.00 -11.77 -7.91
N ILE A 251 20.25 -11.51 -8.27
CA ILE A 251 21.42 -11.91 -7.52
C ILE A 251 22.30 -10.68 -7.24
N ALA A 252 22.84 -10.61 -6.04
CA ALA A 252 23.88 -9.66 -5.67
C ALA A 252 24.90 -10.34 -4.76
N THR A 253 26.17 -9.94 -4.88
CA THR A 253 27.27 -10.43 -4.06
C THR A 253 27.82 -9.29 -3.23
N TYR A 254 28.03 -9.54 -1.95
CA TYR A 254 28.55 -8.60 -0.99
C TYR A 254 29.82 -9.14 -0.33
N THR A 255 30.76 -8.29 0.02
CA THR A 255 31.92 -8.65 0.83
C THR A 255 31.66 -8.23 2.27
N ILE A 256 31.78 -9.15 3.21
CA ILE A 256 31.69 -8.84 4.62
C ILE A 256 32.94 -8.08 5.05
N ASP A 257 32.73 -6.98 5.74
CA ASP A 257 33.79 -6.12 6.27
C ASP A 257 33.38 -5.61 7.65
N LYS A 258 34.10 -6.09 8.67
CA LYS A 258 33.85 -5.73 10.07
C LYS A 258 35.02 -4.94 10.66
N ASP A 259 36.07 -4.73 9.86
CA ASP A 259 37.32 -4.15 10.31
C ASP A 259 37.24 -2.62 10.19
N ALA A 260 37.35 -1.95 11.32
CA ALA A 260 37.39 -0.49 11.34
C ALA A 260 38.76 0.02 10.84
N PRO A 261 38.73 1.12 10.01
CA PRO A 261 39.99 1.71 9.54
C PRO A 261 40.80 2.29 10.69
N GLU A 262 42.11 2.10 10.71
CA GLU A 262 43.02 2.58 11.77
C GLU A 262 43.64 3.92 11.37
N ILE A 263 43.54 4.91 12.27
CA ILE A 263 44.21 6.20 12.14
C ILE A 263 45.60 6.09 12.76
N LYS A 264 46.61 6.61 12.02
CA LYS A 264 48.01 6.68 12.42
C LYS A 264 48.59 8.08 12.29
N ASP A 265 49.72 8.33 12.92
CA ASP A 265 50.57 9.54 12.76
C ASP A 265 49.82 10.85 12.95
N VAL A 266 48.88 10.90 13.92
CA VAL A 266 48.14 12.14 14.21
C VAL A 266 49.09 13.20 14.75
N LYS A 267 49.13 14.37 14.09
CA LYS A 267 49.90 15.52 14.51
C LYS A 267 49.05 16.79 14.46
N LEU A 268 49.28 17.65 15.46
CA LEU A 268 48.69 18.97 15.53
C LEU A 268 49.81 19.99 15.53
N VAL A 269 49.81 20.91 14.57
CA VAL A 269 50.83 21.96 14.45
C VAL A 269 50.12 23.30 14.32
N GLU A 270 50.52 24.24 15.16
CA GLU A 270 50.17 25.65 15.03
C GLU A 270 51.04 26.25 13.89
N LYS A 271 50.39 26.74 12.84
CA LYS A 271 51.08 27.30 11.64
C LYS A 271 51.29 28.80 11.77
N ASP A 272 50.26 29.51 12.20
CA ASP A 272 50.22 30.96 12.39
C ASP A 272 49.34 31.26 13.59
N ASP A 273 49.26 32.49 14.02
CA ASP A 273 48.41 32.90 15.14
C ASP A 273 46.98 32.37 14.98
N ASN A 274 46.64 31.38 15.81
CA ASN A 274 45.32 30.72 15.89
C ASN A 274 44.92 29.85 14.68
N ILE A 275 45.85 29.47 13.78
CA ILE A 275 45.59 28.48 12.72
C ILE A 275 46.26 27.16 13.12
N PHE A 276 45.44 26.15 13.32
CA PHE A 276 45.91 24.81 13.67
C PHE A 276 45.78 23.87 12.47
N ASN A 277 46.88 23.22 12.12
CA ASN A 277 46.93 22.20 11.09
C ASN A 277 46.96 20.81 11.75
N LEU A 278 45.91 20.05 11.53
CA LEU A 278 45.76 18.66 11.92
C LEU A 278 46.13 17.76 10.77
N THR A 279 47.04 16.82 10.98
CA THR A 279 47.46 15.83 9.97
C THR A 279 47.37 14.43 10.52
N TRP A 280 47.02 13.46 9.70
CA TRP A 280 46.96 12.04 10.05
C TRP A 280 47.17 11.17 8.80
N SER A 281 47.42 9.89 9.02
CA SER A 281 47.46 8.86 7.98
C SER A 281 46.45 7.74 8.24
N CYS A 282 45.98 7.12 7.16
CA CYS A 282 45.13 5.94 7.19
C CYS A 282 45.34 5.16 5.91
N ASP A 283 45.65 3.86 6.01
CA ASP A 283 46.06 3.01 4.89
C ASP A 283 44.93 2.11 4.36
N ALA A 284 43.71 2.20 4.90
CA ALA A 284 42.60 1.38 4.46
C ALA A 284 42.16 1.72 3.04
N ASP A 285 41.93 0.71 2.22
CA ASP A 285 41.60 0.82 0.77
C ASP A 285 40.14 1.19 0.50
N ASP A 286 39.30 1.13 1.51
CA ASP A 286 37.85 1.35 1.45
C ASP A 286 37.37 2.53 2.30
N LEU A 287 38.27 3.45 2.63
CA LEU A 287 37.93 4.66 3.35
C LEU A 287 36.76 5.41 2.70
N SER A 288 35.91 5.94 3.56
CA SER A 288 34.77 6.80 3.18
C SER A 288 35.02 8.25 3.55
N HIS A 289 35.16 8.54 4.84
CA HIS A 289 35.37 9.90 5.35
C HIS A 289 35.89 9.90 6.79
N PHE A 290 36.28 11.09 7.26
CA PHE A 290 36.67 11.36 8.62
C PHE A 290 35.77 12.43 9.21
N TYR A 291 35.35 12.28 10.46
CA TYR A 291 34.74 13.32 11.25
C TYR A 291 35.77 13.96 12.17
N ILE A 292 35.81 15.28 12.16
CA ILE A 292 36.65 16.09 13.02
C ILE A 292 35.79 16.65 14.14
N TYR A 293 36.05 16.19 15.34
CA TYR A 293 35.40 16.73 16.53
C TYR A 293 36.33 17.68 17.23
N ARG A 294 35.78 18.75 17.76
CA ARG A 294 36.49 19.77 18.54
C ARG A 294 35.86 19.93 19.90
N LYS A 295 36.72 20.13 20.93
CA LYS A 295 36.31 20.46 22.28
C LYS A 295 37.18 21.62 22.78
N ARG A 296 36.60 22.75 23.14
CA ARG A 296 37.22 23.90 23.78
C ARG A 296 37.23 23.74 25.29
N ALA A 297 38.02 24.57 26.02
CA ALA A 297 38.15 24.49 27.48
C ALA A 297 36.83 24.51 28.26
N ASN A 298 35.83 25.25 27.76
CA ASN A 298 34.53 25.41 28.40
C ASN A 298 33.45 24.44 27.90
N ASP A 299 33.75 23.61 26.89
CA ASP A 299 32.78 22.67 26.34
C ASP A 299 32.65 21.45 27.25
N LYS A 300 31.42 20.96 27.45
CA LYS A 300 31.16 19.77 28.25
C LYS A 300 31.52 18.48 27.49
N SER A 301 31.40 18.49 26.16
CA SER A 301 31.64 17.34 25.30
C SER A 301 32.29 17.75 23.97
N TYR A 302 32.78 16.75 23.23
CA TYR A 302 33.18 16.95 21.84
C TYR A 302 31.97 17.29 20.98
N VAL A 303 32.17 18.24 20.07
CA VAL A 303 31.15 18.63 19.08
C VAL A 303 31.69 18.29 17.70
N LEU A 304 30.90 17.67 16.87
CA LEU A 304 31.23 17.46 15.46
C LEU A 304 31.41 18.85 14.83
N TYR A 305 32.61 19.08 14.31
CA TYR A 305 32.98 20.39 13.80
C TYR A 305 33.05 20.42 12.28
N ASP A 306 33.66 19.39 11.66
CA ASP A 306 33.81 19.29 10.23
C ASP A 306 33.98 17.83 9.79
N SER A 307 34.04 17.61 8.47
CA SER A 307 34.29 16.31 7.87
C SER A 307 35.29 16.42 6.70
N VAL A 308 36.10 15.38 6.54
CA VAL A 308 37.06 15.25 5.43
C VAL A 308 36.71 14.00 4.64
N MET A 309 36.44 14.15 3.35
CA MET A 309 36.17 13.00 2.49
C MET A 309 37.47 12.27 2.14
N ALA A 310 37.42 10.94 2.12
CA ALA A 310 38.51 10.12 1.66
C ALA A 310 38.67 10.25 0.12
N GLU A 311 39.91 10.26 -0.33
CA GLU A 311 40.26 10.29 -1.77
C GLU A 311 40.94 8.97 -2.13
N SER A 312 40.58 8.38 -3.27
CA SER A 312 41.15 7.10 -3.73
C SER A 312 42.67 7.21 -3.90
N GLY A 313 43.39 6.28 -3.28
CA GLY A 313 44.86 6.21 -3.34
C GLY A 313 45.60 7.23 -2.47
N LYS A 314 44.90 7.95 -1.60
CA LYS A 314 45.48 8.91 -0.67
C LYS A 314 45.52 8.32 0.73
N ASN A 315 46.69 8.30 1.35
CA ASN A 315 46.92 7.73 2.67
C ASN A 315 47.19 8.80 3.74
N SER A 316 47.37 10.06 3.35
CA SER A 316 47.67 11.16 4.26
C SER A 316 46.69 12.29 4.09
N TYR A 317 46.14 12.78 5.17
CA TYR A 317 45.09 13.77 5.22
C TYR A 317 45.48 14.95 6.07
N THR A 318 44.89 16.10 5.79
CA THR A 318 45.14 17.33 6.54
C THR A 318 43.82 18.11 6.68
N TYR A 319 43.72 18.78 7.83
CA TYR A 319 42.64 19.71 8.11
C TYR A 319 43.20 20.97 8.78
N ASN A 320 42.74 22.15 8.30
CA ASN A 320 43.11 23.43 8.90
C ASN A 320 41.94 24.02 9.68
N ASP A 321 42.09 24.19 10.97
CA ASP A 321 41.14 24.94 11.79
C ASP A 321 41.57 26.40 11.87
N ASN A 322 40.82 27.28 11.22
CA ASN A 322 41.08 28.73 11.17
C ASN A 322 40.14 29.51 12.11
N GLU A 323 39.32 28.82 12.91
CA GLU A 323 38.30 29.44 13.77
C GLU A 323 38.60 29.37 15.26
N ILE A 324 39.88 29.27 15.63
CA ILE A 324 40.29 29.30 17.02
C ILE A 324 40.38 30.75 17.50
N ALA A 325 39.60 31.10 18.53
CA ALA A 325 39.67 32.41 19.14
C ALA A 325 40.90 32.54 20.06
N VAL A 326 41.52 33.70 20.10
CA VAL A 326 42.62 34.02 21.02
C VAL A 326 42.23 33.78 22.48
N SER A 327 40.96 33.84 22.81
CA SER A 327 40.41 33.57 24.13
C SER A 327 40.34 32.10 24.52
N ASP A 328 40.50 31.19 23.57
CA ASP A 328 40.44 29.74 23.80
C ASP A 328 41.71 29.25 24.50
N LYS A 329 41.61 28.92 25.77
CA LYS A 329 42.76 28.49 26.59
C LYS A 329 43.30 27.11 26.20
N SER A 330 42.46 26.25 25.65
CA SER A 330 42.85 24.94 25.12
C SER A 330 41.80 24.45 24.13
N VAL A 331 42.27 23.74 23.11
CA VAL A 331 41.44 23.07 22.14
C VAL A 331 41.94 21.64 21.96
N ILE A 332 41.02 20.70 21.97
CA ILE A 332 41.30 19.26 21.81
C ILE A 332 40.51 18.77 20.61
N TYR A 333 41.17 17.98 19.76
CA TYR A 333 40.54 17.35 18.60
C TYR A 333 40.41 15.84 18.82
N LYS A 334 39.35 15.27 18.28
CA LYS A 334 39.16 13.85 18.05
C LYS A 334 38.90 13.67 16.57
N ILE A 335 39.56 12.70 15.93
CA ILE A 335 39.26 12.24 14.58
C ILE A 335 38.58 10.89 14.70
N GLU A 336 37.50 10.71 14.02
CA GLU A 336 36.82 9.44 13.86
C GLU A 336 36.78 9.10 12.37
N THR A 337 37.25 7.92 12.01
CA THR A 337 37.32 7.47 10.62
C THR A 337 36.20 6.49 10.30
N PHE A 338 35.74 6.51 9.09
CA PHE A 338 34.70 5.63 8.57
C PHE A 338 35.12 5.00 7.24
N ASP A 339 34.86 3.71 7.08
CA ASP A 339 34.95 3.01 5.82
C ASP A 339 33.61 3.01 5.05
N LYS A 340 33.59 2.35 3.87
CA LYS A 340 32.38 2.17 3.05
C LYS A 340 31.39 1.17 3.64
N ALA A 341 31.84 0.30 4.53
CA ALA A 341 31.02 -0.63 5.31
C ALA A 341 30.43 0.02 6.57
N LYS A 342 30.74 1.30 6.82
CA LYS A 342 30.35 2.11 7.99
C LYS A 342 30.95 1.63 9.33
N ASN A 343 32.06 0.86 9.28
CA ASN A 343 32.83 0.64 10.47
C ASN A 343 33.59 1.92 10.84
N SER A 344 33.79 2.17 12.13
CA SER A 344 34.46 3.36 12.60
C SER A 344 35.42 3.07 13.75
N SER A 345 36.48 3.87 13.88
CA SER A 345 37.42 3.85 14.98
C SER A 345 37.70 5.23 15.54
#